data_5b120bc92173c673372df9352cbbf69a
#
_entry.id   5b120bc92173c673372df9352cbbf69a
#
_cell.length_a   1.000
_cell.length_b   1.000
_cell.length_c   1.000
_cell.angle_alpha   90.00
_cell.angle_beta   90.00
_cell.angle_gamma   90.00
#
_symmetry.space_group_name_H-M   'P 1'
#
loop_
_entity.id
_entity.type
_entity.pdbx_description
1 polymer ?
#
loop_
_entity_poly.entity_id
_entity_poly.type
_entity_poly.pdbx_seq_one_letter_code
_entity_poly.pdbx_strand_id
1 'polypeptide(L)'
;NMIIPQVEENLDRGDFSMEVLVPSLCPCCGYQTMIHTTQKRIDGELKLTKTLFCHNPNCAAQNLRKFVHFVGKKAMDIDGLSEATLEQFIARGWLQDFTDIYRLDNHRDEIIRMDGFGERSWQRLWDAIQKSRNTTFEHYLIAMDIPMIGNTASAALGRCFDQSLRAF
;
A
#
# COMPACT_ATOMS: atom_id res chain seq x y z
N ASN A 1 4.12 5.70 22.75
CA ASN A 1 5.37 4.98 22.40
C ASN A 1 5.04 3.50 22.30
N MET A 2 5.03 2.98 21.08
CA MET A 2 4.86 1.54 20.84
C MET A 2 6.24 0.91 20.97
N ILE A 3 6.43 0.03 21.94
CA ILE A 3 7.65 -0.76 22.10
C ILE A 3 7.53 -1.93 21.15
N ILE A 4 8.37 -1.99 20.14
CA ILE A 4 8.47 -3.14 19.24
C ILE A 4 9.55 -4.05 19.83
N PRO A 5 9.19 -5.23 20.35
CA PRO A 5 10.18 -6.17 20.88
C PRO A 5 11.08 -6.66 19.73
N GLN A 6 12.38 -6.67 19.96
CA GLN A 6 13.36 -7.26 19.06
C GLN A 6 13.91 -8.52 19.69
N VAL A 7 14.09 -9.57 18.87
CA VAL A 7 14.79 -10.78 19.31
C VAL A 7 16.29 -10.50 19.24
N GLU A 8 16.96 -10.41 20.38
CA GLU A 8 18.40 -10.18 20.47
C GLU A 8 19.19 -11.48 20.31
N GLU A 9 18.73 -12.57 20.93
CA GLU A 9 19.41 -13.86 20.90
C GLU A 9 18.41 -15.00 21.01
N ASN A 10 18.65 -16.09 20.28
CA ASN A 10 17.95 -17.35 20.47
C ASN A 10 18.72 -18.20 21.48
N LEU A 11 18.20 -18.30 22.69
CA LEU A 11 18.82 -19.08 23.80
C LEU A 11 18.59 -20.59 23.64
N ASP A 12 17.70 -21.01 22.78
CA ASP A 12 17.39 -22.42 22.51
C ASP A 12 18.45 -23.00 21.55
N ARG A 13 19.51 -23.54 22.08
CA ARG A 13 20.62 -24.16 21.33
C ARG A 13 20.33 -25.61 20.96
N GLY A 14 19.07 -26.03 21.00
CA GLY A 14 18.67 -27.36 20.56
C GLY A 14 18.91 -27.55 19.06
N ASP A 15 19.32 -28.74 18.67
CA ASP A 15 19.54 -29.20 17.29
C ASP A 15 18.24 -29.26 16.43
N PHE A 16 17.20 -28.62 16.89
CA PHE A 16 15.94 -28.43 16.16
C PHE A 16 15.99 -27.13 15.34
N SER A 17 16.86 -27.07 14.35
CA SER A 17 16.67 -26.16 13.24
C SER A 17 15.45 -26.69 12.45
N MET A 18 14.25 -26.38 12.91
CA MET A 18 13.08 -26.47 12.02
C MET A 18 13.37 -25.55 10.84
N GLU A 19 13.66 -26.13 9.70
CA GLU A 19 13.71 -25.42 8.44
C GLU A 19 12.44 -24.58 8.34
N VAL A 20 12.57 -23.25 8.30
CA VAL A 20 11.42 -22.38 8.12
C VAL A 20 10.82 -22.72 6.76
N LEU A 21 9.72 -23.46 6.79
CA LEU A 21 8.98 -23.84 5.58
C LEU A 21 8.46 -22.56 4.92
N VAL A 22 9.18 -22.12 3.91
CA VAL A 22 8.76 -20.96 3.10
C VAL A 22 7.58 -21.43 2.23
N PRO A 23 6.39 -20.80 2.33
CA PRO A 23 5.24 -21.20 1.53
C PRO A 23 5.57 -21.08 0.04
N SER A 24 5.43 -22.17 -0.72
CA SER A 24 5.63 -22.17 -2.18
C SER A 24 4.42 -21.57 -2.93
N LEU A 25 3.27 -21.52 -2.29
CA LEU A 25 2.03 -20.98 -2.84
C LEU A 25 1.53 -19.81 -1.99
N CYS A 26 0.98 -18.80 -2.67
CA CYS A 26 0.35 -17.67 -2.01
C CYS A 26 -0.92 -18.12 -1.25
N PRO A 27 -1.04 -17.82 0.04
CA PRO A 27 -2.21 -18.24 0.83
C PRO A 27 -3.51 -17.55 0.38
N CYS A 28 -3.41 -16.42 -0.33
CA CYS A 28 -4.58 -15.67 -0.79
C CYS A 28 -5.11 -16.18 -2.14
N CYS A 29 -4.23 -16.45 -3.12
CA CYS A 29 -4.64 -16.74 -4.49
C CYS A 29 -4.11 -18.07 -5.03
N GLY A 30 -3.35 -18.86 -4.25
CA GLY A 30 -2.77 -20.14 -4.66
C GLY A 30 -1.67 -20.05 -5.73
N TYR A 31 -1.28 -18.85 -6.15
CA TYR A 31 -0.24 -18.66 -7.16
C TYR A 31 1.16 -18.92 -6.56
N GLN A 32 2.10 -19.33 -7.39
CA GLN A 32 3.47 -19.61 -6.95
C GLN A 32 4.13 -18.36 -6.36
N THR A 33 4.79 -18.51 -5.23
CA THR A 33 5.55 -17.44 -4.57
C THR A 33 7.01 -17.47 -5.02
N MET A 34 7.66 -16.32 -4.99
CA MET A 34 9.09 -16.18 -5.33
C MET A 34 9.80 -15.37 -4.26
N ILE A 35 11.07 -15.70 -4.01
CA ILE A 35 11.92 -14.97 -3.07
C ILE A 35 12.68 -13.90 -3.85
N HIS A 36 12.43 -12.64 -3.48
CA HIS A 36 13.24 -11.51 -3.91
C HIS A 36 14.36 -11.24 -2.90
N THR A 37 15.59 -11.16 -3.37
CA THR A 37 16.75 -10.81 -2.53
C THR A 37 17.17 -9.38 -2.87
N THR A 38 17.12 -8.51 -1.86
CA THR A 38 17.62 -7.13 -1.97
C THR A 38 18.88 -6.98 -1.13
N GLN A 39 19.84 -6.18 -1.65
CA GLN A 39 21.06 -5.85 -0.95
C GLN A 39 21.00 -4.40 -0.49
N LYS A 40 21.22 -4.15 0.79
CA LYS A 40 21.38 -2.79 1.34
C LYS A 40 22.72 -2.70 2.08
N ARG A 41 23.44 -1.60 1.88
CA ARG A 41 24.55 -1.24 2.74
C ARG A 41 24.04 -0.52 3.98
N ILE A 42 24.27 -1.10 5.16
CA ILE A 42 23.95 -0.52 6.45
C ILE A 42 25.26 -0.53 7.25
N ASP A 43 25.72 0.63 7.69
CA ASP A 43 26.96 0.82 8.46
C ASP A 43 28.22 0.21 7.79
N GLY A 44 28.28 0.27 6.44
CA GLY A 44 29.39 -0.25 5.66
C GLY A 44 29.31 -1.74 5.33
N GLU A 45 28.42 -2.49 5.96
CA GLU A 45 28.18 -3.91 5.70
C GLU A 45 27.04 -4.14 4.70
N LEU A 46 27.22 -5.15 3.84
CA LEU A 46 26.18 -5.61 2.90
C LEU A 46 25.20 -6.52 3.65
N LYS A 47 23.99 -6.02 3.89
CA LYS A 47 22.88 -6.84 4.41
C LYS A 47 21.97 -7.33 3.27
N LEU A 48 21.80 -8.64 3.22
CA LEU A 48 20.87 -9.32 2.30
C LEU A 48 19.51 -9.46 2.99
N THR A 49 18.47 -8.92 2.35
CA THR A 49 17.09 -9.12 2.82
C THR A 49 16.37 -9.98 1.81
N LYS A 50 15.83 -11.12 2.25
CA LYS A 50 14.99 -12.01 1.46
C LYS A 50 13.54 -11.72 1.77
N THR A 51 12.74 -11.44 0.74
CA THR A 51 11.30 -11.16 0.90
C THR A 51 10.52 -12.09 -0.02
N LEU A 52 9.50 -12.74 0.52
CA LEU A 52 8.61 -13.61 -0.24
C LEU A 52 7.53 -12.79 -0.93
N PHE A 53 7.37 -12.98 -2.23
CA PHE A 53 6.39 -12.28 -3.05
C PHE A 53 5.48 -13.25 -3.82
N CYS A 54 4.22 -12.86 -3.95
CA CYS A 54 3.30 -13.40 -4.92
C CYS A 54 3.35 -12.55 -6.20
N HIS A 55 3.59 -13.17 -7.36
CA HIS A 55 3.67 -12.45 -8.64
C HIS A 55 2.35 -12.42 -9.43
N ASN A 56 1.25 -12.92 -8.85
CA ASN A 56 -0.04 -12.85 -9.49
C ASN A 56 -0.56 -11.40 -9.51
N PRO A 57 -0.69 -10.75 -10.67
CA PRO A 57 -1.19 -9.38 -10.76
C PRO A 57 -2.65 -9.24 -10.27
N ASN A 58 -3.40 -10.36 -10.29
CA ASN A 58 -4.80 -10.43 -9.87
C ASN A 58 -4.96 -10.93 -8.42
N CYS A 59 -3.89 -10.96 -7.63
CA CYS A 59 -3.96 -11.34 -6.23
C CYS A 59 -4.74 -10.28 -5.42
N ALA A 60 -5.84 -10.68 -4.78
CA ALA A 60 -6.69 -9.78 -4.01
C ALA A 60 -5.91 -9.05 -2.90
N ALA A 61 -5.02 -9.76 -2.19
CA ALA A 61 -4.19 -9.16 -1.15
C ALA A 61 -3.21 -8.12 -1.71
N GLN A 62 -2.66 -8.33 -2.90
CA GLN A 62 -1.79 -7.34 -3.54
C GLN A 62 -2.59 -6.13 -4.05
N ASN A 63 -3.76 -6.38 -4.62
CA ASN A 63 -4.64 -5.31 -5.08
C ASN A 63 -5.05 -4.42 -3.91
N LEU A 64 -5.50 -5.01 -2.80
CA LEU A 64 -5.81 -4.26 -1.58
C LEU A 64 -4.61 -3.41 -1.11
N ARG A 65 -3.40 -3.98 -1.08
CA ARG A 65 -2.19 -3.25 -0.68
C ARG A 65 -1.87 -2.05 -1.57
N LYS A 66 -2.10 -2.16 -2.88
CA LYS A 66 -1.93 -1.02 -3.80
C LYS A 66 -2.89 0.11 -3.45
N PHE A 67 -4.15 -0.19 -3.15
CA PHE A 67 -5.11 0.81 -2.71
C PHE A 67 -4.74 1.43 -1.35
N VAL A 68 -4.34 0.62 -0.37
CA VAL A 68 -3.88 1.10 0.94
C VAL A 68 -2.70 2.04 0.80
N HIS A 69 -1.75 1.70 -0.07
CA HIS A 69 -0.61 2.58 -0.38
C HIS A 69 -1.07 3.88 -1.03
N PHE A 70 -1.91 3.79 -2.06
CA PHE A 70 -2.42 4.94 -2.81
C PHE A 70 -3.14 5.96 -1.93
N VAL A 71 -4.02 5.51 -1.03
CA VAL A 71 -4.77 6.41 -0.13
C VAL A 71 -3.96 6.88 1.07
N GLY A 72 -2.78 6.30 1.29
CA GLY A 72 -1.95 6.55 2.45
C GLY A 72 -1.51 8.01 2.61
N LYS A 73 -1.21 8.42 3.85
CA LYS A 73 -0.83 9.79 4.22
C LYS A 73 0.36 10.36 3.44
N LYS A 74 1.30 9.50 3.02
CA LYS A 74 2.48 9.91 2.22
C LYS A 74 2.22 9.92 0.71
N ALA A 75 1.06 9.43 0.30
CA ALA A 75 0.61 9.36 -1.08
C ALA A 75 -0.53 10.36 -1.31
N MET A 76 -1.75 9.91 -1.60
CA MET A 76 -2.88 10.82 -1.87
C MET A 76 -3.54 11.41 -0.61
N ASP A 77 -3.20 10.94 0.59
CA ASP A 77 -3.70 11.42 1.89
C ASP A 77 -5.24 11.46 1.97
N ILE A 78 -5.88 10.34 1.62
CA ILE A 78 -7.34 10.23 1.62
C ILE A 78 -7.80 9.59 2.94
N ASP A 79 -8.21 10.43 3.88
CA ASP A 79 -8.80 9.98 5.14
C ASP A 79 -10.17 9.32 4.93
N GLY A 80 -10.45 8.29 5.75
CA GLY A 80 -11.75 7.60 5.74
C GLY A 80 -11.77 6.30 4.92
N LEU A 81 -10.73 6.01 4.14
CA LEU A 81 -10.52 4.73 3.46
C LEU A 81 -9.57 3.84 4.25
N SER A 82 -10.06 3.23 5.34
CA SER A 82 -9.31 2.20 6.06
C SER A 82 -9.10 0.95 5.19
N GLU A 83 -8.13 0.10 5.56
CA GLU A 83 -7.90 -1.19 4.87
C GLU A 83 -9.19 -2.03 4.80
N ALA A 84 -9.93 -2.12 5.93
CA ALA A 84 -11.21 -2.83 5.97
C ALA A 84 -12.29 -2.21 5.07
N THR A 85 -12.32 -0.88 4.96
CA THR A 85 -13.24 -0.18 4.06
C THR A 85 -12.90 -0.45 2.60
N LEU A 86 -11.61 -0.37 2.24
CA LEU A 86 -11.12 -0.67 0.90
C LEU A 86 -11.44 -2.11 0.50
N GLU A 87 -11.20 -3.07 1.40
CA GLU A 87 -11.52 -4.48 1.18
C GLU A 87 -13.01 -4.68 0.87
N GLN A 88 -13.90 -4.02 1.62
CA GLN A 88 -15.33 -4.07 1.38
C GLN A 88 -15.72 -3.45 0.04
N PHE A 89 -15.11 -2.35 -0.36
CA PHE A 89 -15.42 -1.68 -1.63
C PHE A 89 -14.88 -2.48 -2.83
N ILE A 90 -13.70 -3.08 -2.70
CA ILE A 90 -13.13 -4.00 -3.71
C ILE A 90 -14.02 -5.25 -3.84
N ALA A 91 -14.44 -5.85 -2.74
CA ALA A 91 -15.31 -7.03 -2.74
C ALA A 91 -16.68 -6.79 -3.41
N ARG A 92 -17.18 -5.54 -3.37
CA ARG A 92 -18.42 -5.12 -4.05
C ARG A 92 -18.20 -4.75 -5.52
N GLY A 93 -16.94 -4.73 -5.97
CA GLY A 93 -16.58 -4.34 -7.34
C GLY A 93 -16.64 -2.83 -7.60
N TRP A 94 -16.70 -2.02 -6.55
CA TRP A 94 -16.73 -0.56 -6.66
C TRP A 94 -15.33 0.04 -6.91
N LEU A 95 -14.28 -0.69 -6.56
CA LEU A 95 -12.89 -0.31 -6.76
C LEU A 95 -12.17 -1.39 -7.58
N GLN A 96 -11.87 -1.09 -8.82
CA GLN A 96 -11.07 -1.92 -9.72
C GLN A 96 -9.73 -1.24 -10.02
N ASP A 97 -9.74 0.07 -10.20
CA ASP A 97 -8.57 0.91 -10.36
C ASP A 97 -8.64 2.18 -9.47
N PHE A 98 -7.56 2.94 -9.43
CA PHE A 98 -7.48 4.13 -8.56
C PHE A 98 -8.45 5.25 -8.98
N THR A 99 -8.90 5.29 -10.23
CA THR A 99 -9.85 6.31 -10.72
C THR A 99 -11.24 6.09 -10.17
N ASP A 100 -11.58 4.85 -9.78
CA ASP A 100 -12.88 4.52 -9.20
C ASP A 100 -13.07 5.16 -7.83
N ILE A 101 -11.98 5.44 -7.08
CA ILE A 101 -12.05 6.19 -5.82
C ILE A 101 -12.74 7.54 -6.04
N TYR A 102 -12.46 8.18 -7.18
CA TYR A 102 -13.01 9.50 -7.53
C TYR A 102 -14.41 9.43 -8.13
N ARG A 103 -14.99 8.23 -8.25
CA ARG A 103 -16.36 7.94 -8.74
C ARG A 103 -17.22 7.26 -7.68
N LEU A 104 -16.75 7.21 -6.42
CA LEU A 104 -17.49 6.59 -5.31
C LEU A 104 -18.82 7.30 -5.00
N ASP A 105 -19.02 8.52 -5.50
CA ASP A 105 -20.33 9.21 -5.46
C ASP A 105 -21.44 8.42 -6.15
N ASN A 106 -21.13 7.61 -7.15
CA ASN A 106 -22.09 6.70 -7.78
C ASN A 106 -22.66 5.66 -6.81
N HIS A 107 -21.94 5.36 -5.73
CA HIS A 107 -22.32 4.37 -4.70
C HIS A 107 -22.67 5.01 -3.36
N ARG A 108 -22.86 6.34 -3.33
CA ARG A 108 -23.11 7.11 -2.11
C ARG A 108 -24.21 6.49 -1.25
N ASP A 109 -25.38 6.22 -1.83
CA ASP A 109 -26.55 5.74 -1.10
C ASP A 109 -26.36 4.33 -0.52
N GLU A 110 -25.54 3.52 -1.16
CA GLU A 110 -25.15 2.20 -0.69
C GLU A 110 -24.13 2.32 0.46
N ILE A 111 -23.13 3.19 0.29
CA ILE A 111 -22.07 3.43 1.30
C ILE A 111 -22.66 3.95 2.60
N ILE A 112 -23.59 4.91 2.55
CA ILE A 112 -24.23 5.48 3.75
C ILE A 112 -25.00 4.43 4.57
N ARG A 113 -25.51 3.38 3.90
CA ARG A 113 -26.24 2.29 4.53
C ARG A 113 -25.36 1.18 5.08
N MET A 114 -24.05 1.24 4.80
CA MET A 114 -23.12 0.24 5.33
C MET A 114 -22.94 0.42 6.83
N ASP A 115 -22.69 -0.70 7.51
CA ASP A 115 -22.36 -0.68 8.94
C ASP A 115 -21.10 0.16 9.21
N GLY A 116 -21.16 1.02 10.19
CA GLY A 116 -20.08 1.98 10.49
C GLY A 116 -20.03 3.22 9.59
N PHE A 117 -20.86 3.32 8.55
CA PHE A 117 -21.03 4.50 7.71
C PHE A 117 -22.34 5.23 8.03
N GLY A 118 -22.39 6.48 7.65
CA GLY A 118 -23.54 7.36 7.72
C GLY A 118 -23.23 8.64 6.96
N GLU A 119 -24.17 9.57 6.91
CA GLU A 119 -24.06 10.82 6.16
C GLU A 119 -22.80 11.62 6.51
N ARG A 120 -22.47 11.70 7.80
CA ARG A 120 -21.28 12.46 8.26
C ARG A 120 -19.96 11.80 7.87
N SER A 121 -19.87 10.49 7.95
CA SER A 121 -18.65 9.76 7.57
C SER A 121 -18.46 9.75 6.05
N TRP A 122 -19.56 9.64 5.30
CA TRP A 122 -19.55 9.82 3.87
C TRP A 122 -19.04 11.21 3.45
N GLN A 123 -19.60 12.28 4.04
CA GLN A 123 -19.21 13.64 3.71
C GLN A 123 -17.71 13.87 3.96
N ARG A 124 -17.21 13.41 5.12
CA ARG A 124 -15.78 13.51 5.45
C ARG A 124 -14.90 12.75 4.44
N LEU A 125 -15.30 11.54 4.09
CA LEU A 125 -14.60 10.75 3.06
C LEU A 125 -14.61 11.47 1.72
N TRP A 126 -15.77 11.94 1.28
CA TRP A 126 -15.91 12.62 0.00
C TRP A 126 -15.08 13.93 -0.06
N ASP A 127 -15.09 14.71 1.01
CA ASP A 127 -14.26 15.91 1.12
C ASP A 127 -12.76 15.58 1.04
N ALA A 128 -12.32 14.49 1.69
CA ALA A 128 -10.94 14.01 1.59
C ALA A 128 -10.57 13.58 0.16
N ILE A 129 -11.46 12.86 -0.54
CA ILE A 129 -11.29 12.47 -1.94
C ILE A 129 -11.18 13.71 -2.83
N GLN A 130 -12.08 14.70 -2.67
CA GLN A 130 -12.02 15.93 -3.47
C GLN A 130 -10.75 16.74 -3.18
N LYS A 131 -10.33 16.82 -1.92
CA LYS A 131 -9.07 17.48 -1.53
C LYS A 131 -7.86 16.83 -2.19
N SER A 132 -7.83 15.51 -2.29
CA SER A 132 -6.70 14.76 -2.88
C SER A 132 -6.48 15.04 -4.37
N ARG A 133 -7.50 15.58 -5.10
CA ARG A 133 -7.35 16.01 -6.50
C ARG A 133 -6.31 17.12 -6.68
N ASN A 134 -6.03 17.88 -5.63
CA ASN A 134 -5.03 18.95 -5.61
C ASN A 134 -3.77 18.54 -4.85
N THR A 135 -3.35 17.31 -5.02
CA THR A 135 -2.11 16.79 -4.41
C THR A 135 -0.87 17.37 -5.08
N THR A 136 0.29 17.27 -4.42
CA THR A 136 1.57 17.68 -5.01
C THR A 136 2.08 16.61 -5.98
N PHE A 137 2.96 17.02 -6.90
CA PHE A 137 3.67 16.12 -7.81
C PHE A 137 4.40 14.98 -7.07
N GLU A 138 5.05 15.31 -5.95
CA GLU A 138 5.78 14.35 -5.12
C GLU A 138 4.86 13.28 -4.53
N HIS A 139 3.73 13.69 -3.95
CA HIS A 139 2.73 12.79 -3.40
C HIS A 139 2.11 11.91 -4.48
N TYR A 140 1.82 12.47 -5.65
CA TYR A 140 1.31 11.71 -6.79
C TYR A 140 2.29 10.62 -7.25
N LEU A 141 3.58 10.94 -7.39
CA LEU A 141 4.60 9.95 -7.77
C LEU A 141 4.72 8.82 -6.74
N ILE A 142 4.65 9.18 -5.44
CA ILE A 142 4.66 8.18 -4.37
C ILE A 142 3.41 7.29 -4.46
N ALA A 143 2.24 7.88 -4.72
CA ALA A 143 0.98 7.15 -4.83
C ALA A 143 0.98 6.13 -5.97
N MET A 144 1.69 6.41 -7.05
CA MET A 144 1.82 5.49 -8.20
C MET A 144 2.70 4.27 -7.91
N ASP A 145 3.35 4.20 -6.76
CA ASP A 145 4.21 3.09 -6.32
C ASP A 145 5.23 2.64 -7.38
N ILE A 146 5.82 3.61 -8.08
CA ILE A 146 6.80 3.34 -9.12
C ILE A 146 8.07 2.79 -8.48
N PRO A 147 8.59 1.63 -8.92
CA PRO A 147 9.81 1.04 -8.38
C PRO A 147 10.97 2.05 -8.34
N MET A 148 11.69 2.10 -7.22
CA MET A 148 12.81 3.01 -6.97
C MET A 148 12.46 4.49 -6.81
N ILE A 149 11.20 4.90 -6.97
CA ILE A 149 10.75 6.27 -6.74
C ILE A 149 10.11 6.36 -5.34
N GLY A 150 10.93 6.59 -4.32
CA GLY A 150 10.49 6.93 -2.96
C GLY A 150 10.56 8.44 -2.70
N ASN A 151 10.41 8.87 -1.45
CA ASN A 151 10.37 10.29 -1.05
C ASN A 151 11.53 11.12 -1.63
N THR A 152 12.76 10.61 -1.55
CA THR A 152 13.95 11.35 -2.03
C THR A 152 13.95 11.52 -3.54
N ALA A 153 13.61 10.45 -4.29
CA ALA A 153 13.56 10.49 -5.75
C ALA A 153 12.40 11.37 -6.22
N SER A 154 11.22 11.28 -5.60
CA SER A 154 10.05 12.12 -5.93
C SER A 154 10.35 13.60 -5.73
N ALA A 155 11.01 13.99 -4.62
CA ALA A 155 11.40 15.35 -4.35
C ALA A 155 12.46 15.86 -5.37
N ALA A 156 13.40 15.00 -5.78
CA ALA A 156 14.39 15.34 -6.81
C ALA A 156 13.71 15.56 -8.17
N LEU A 157 12.82 14.67 -8.56
CA LEU A 157 12.06 14.78 -9.80
C LEU A 157 11.15 16.01 -9.80
N GLY A 158 10.48 16.32 -8.67
CA GLY A 158 9.67 17.51 -8.53
C GLY A 158 10.45 18.79 -8.82
N ARG A 159 11.69 18.87 -8.36
CA ARG A 159 12.58 20.01 -8.67
C ARG A 159 13.00 20.05 -10.14
N CYS A 160 13.26 18.88 -10.75
CA CYS A 160 13.69 18.81 -12.16
C CYS A 160 12.57 19.18 -13.14
N PHE A 161 11.34 18.82 -12.82
CA PHE A 161 10.17 18.97 -13.70
C PHE A 161 9.23 20.10 -13.26
N ASP A 162 9.71 21.01 -12.42
CA ASP A 162 8.97 22.18 -11.91
C ASP A 162 7.56 21.84 -11.38
N GLN A 163 7.47 20.72 -10.64
CA GLN A 163 6.23 20.17 -10.07
C GLN A 163 5.16 19.86 -11.14
N SER A 164 5.54 19.67 -12.40
CA SER A 164 4.61 19.50 -13.52
C SER A 164 4.57 18.06 -14.02
N LEU A 165 3.41 17.42 -13.90
CA LEU A 165 3.16 16.10 -14.52
C LEU A 165 3.23 16.12 -16.06
N ARG A 166 3.02 17.28 -16.70
CA ARG A 166 3.11 17.40 -18.16
C ARG A 166 4.55 17.46 -18.65
N ALA A 167 5.48 17.88 -17.80
CA ALA A 167 6.90 17.94 -18.11
C ALA A 167 7.64 16.63 -17.81
N PHE A 168 7.05 15.79 -16.95
CA PHE A 168 7.53 14.44 -16.61
C PHE A 168 7.12 13.41 -17.67
#